data_49b7e2bd2a8d602443cbfecae8136059
#
_entry.id   49b7e2bd2a8d602443cbfecae8136059
#
_cell.length_a   1.000
_cell.length_b   1.000
_cell.length_c   1.000
_cell.angle_alpha   90.00
_cell.angle_beta   90.00
_cell.angle_gamma   90.00
#
_symmetry.space_group_name_H-M   'P 1'
#
loop_
_entity.id
_entity.type
_entity.pdbx_description
1 polymer ?
#
loop_
_entity_poly.entity_id
_entity_poly.type
_entity_poly.pdbx_seq_one_letter_code
_entity_poly.pdbx_strand_id
1 'polypeptide(L)'
;MLWSRDTNLEIKSFSNHHIDVVIFESSNGFVWRFTGFYGHPEAHLREESWKLLSLLNNQFNIPWFCCGDFNEILFMNEKAGDVLLSQSQMDSFRQIMNLCGFKDLGYCGPDYTWCNMQEGCNRISLRLDRALATSEWLEYFKDPRVHHLVD
;
A
#
# COMPACT_ATOMS: atom_id res chain seq x y z
N MET A 1 0.45 3.14 14.88
CA MET A 1 1.85 2.94 14.45
C MET A 1 2.72 2.92 15.70
N LEU A 2 3.60 1.93 15.84
CA LEU A 2 4.53 1.80 16.96
C LEU A 2 5.95 1.75 16.39
N TRP A 3 6.87 2.48 17.01
CA TRP A 3 8.30 2.46 16.68
C TRP A 3 9.16 2.43 17.95
N SER A 4 10.41 2.03 17.81
CA SER A 4 11.34 2.04 18.95
C SER A 4 11.77 3.48 19.29
N ARG A 5 12.13 3.72 20.56
CA ARG A 5 12.59 5.04 21.01
C ARG A 5 13.88 5.51 20.33
N ASP A 6 14.63 4.55 19.75
CA ASP A 6 15.90 4.83 19.07
C ASP A 6 15.73 5.15 17.59
N THR A 7 14.49 5.09 17.06
CA THR A 7 14.20 5.42 15.67
C THR A 7 14.06 6.94 15.53
N ASN A 8 14.95 7.55 14.76
CA ASN A 8 14.86 8.96 14.43
C ASN A 8 13.90 9.16 13.25
N LEU A 9 12.73 9.71 13.52
CA LEU A 9 11.72 9.97 12.51
C LEU A 9 11.00 11.30 12.74
N GLU A 10 10.49 11.86 11.66
CA GLU A 10 9.62 13.04 11.68
C GLU A 10 8.28 12.71 11.01
N ILE A 11 7.18 12.96 11.72
CA ILE A 11 5.84 12.88 11.13
C ILE A 11 5.66 14.10 10.23
N LYS A 12 5.39 13.88 8.94
CA LYS A 12 5.21 14.94 7.94
C LYS A 12 3.74 15.30 7.76
N SER A 13 2.86 14.31 7.74
CA SER A 13 1.42 14.51 7.66
C SER A 13 0.65 13.28 8.15
N PHE A 14 -0.61 13.47 8.46
CA PHE A 14 -1.52 12.38 8.79
C PHE A 14 -2.98 12.80 8.57
N SER A 15 -3.82 11.81 8.37
CA SER A 15 -5.28 11.94 8.27
C SER A 15 -5.94 10.62 8.69
N ASN A 16 -7.24 10.48 8.48
CA ASN A 16 -7.92 9.19 8.63
C ASN A 16 -7.47 8.15 7.57
N HIS A 17 -6.77 8.58 6.52
CA HIS A 17 -6.38 7.75 5.38
C HIS A 17 -4.87 7.55 5.25
N HIS A 18 -4.05 8.24 6.04
CA HIS A 18 -2.61 8.04 6.01
C HIS A 18 -1.91 8.53 7.27
N ILE A 19 -0.72 7.99 7.47
CA ILE A 19 0.33 8.57 8.29
C ILE A 19 1.61 8.54 7.47
N ASP A 20 2.27 9.68 7.36
CA ASP A 20 3.46 9.88 6.55
C ASP A 20 4.63 10.36 7.40
N VAL A 21 5.74 9.65 7.33
CA VAL A 21 6.93 9.95 8.12
C VAL A 21 8.19 9.88 7.28
N VAL A 22 9.17 10.70 7.63
CA VAL A 22 10.54 10.59 7.12
C VAL A 22 11.40 9.97 8.22
N ILE A 23 12.19 8.97 7.85
CA ILE A 23 13.05 8.20 8.74
C ILE A 23 14.51 8.49 8.41
N PHE A 24 15.29 8.75 9.45
CA PHE A 24 16.72 9.05 9.37
C PHE A 24 17.50 7.89 9.99
N GLU A 25 18.21 7.12 9.16
CA GLU A 25 19.04 6.03 9.63
C GLU A 25 20.29 6.57 10.31
N SER A 26 20.43 6.29 11.61
CA SER A 26 21.52 6.83 12.42
C SER A 26 22.90 6.28 12.02
N SER A 27 22.95 5.08 11.42
CA SER A 27 24.21 4.37 11.12
C SER A 27 24.95 4.92 9.91
N ASN A 28 24.25 5.46 8.92
CA ASN A 28 24.84 5.85 7.61
C ASN A 28 24.24 7.11 6.99
N GLY A 29 23.30 7.78 7.70
CA GLY A 29 22.63 8.97 7.22
C GLY A 29 21.64 8.74 6.07
N PHE A 30 21.25 7.49 5.80
CA PHE A 30 20.23 7.19 4.80
C PHE A 30 18.87 7.76 5.25
N VAL A 31 18.19 8.44 4.34
CA VAL A 31 16.89 9.07 4.59
C VAL A 31 15.88 8.43 3.67
N TRP A 32 14.77 7.97 4.22
CA TRP A 32 13.70 7.36 3.47
C TRP A 32 12.33 7.69 4.05
N ARG A 33 11.30 7.42 3.31
CA ARG A 33 9.92 7.75 3.64
C ARG A 33 9.10 6.49 3.86
N PHE A 34 8.32 6.50 4.91
CA PHE A 34 7.29 5.50 5.18
C PHE A 34 5.92 6.16 5.16
N THR A 35 4.98 5.55 4.45
CA THR A 35 3.56 5.92 4.49
C THR A 35 2.73 4.70 4.87
N GLY A 36 2.03 4.77 6.00
CA GLY A 36 0.91 3.88 6.29
C GLY A 36 -0.34 4.42 5.58
N PHE A 37 -1.00 3.59 4.77
CA PHE A 37 -2.07 4.03 3.89
C PHE A 37 -3.37 3.25 4.10
N TYR A 38 -4.50 3.95 4.06
CA TYR A 38 -5.83 3.37 4.09
C TYR A 38 -6.69 3.98 2.99
N GLY A 39 -6.89 3.24 1.91
CA GLY A 39 -7.74 3.64 0.79
C GLY A 39 -9.21 3.72 1.17
N HIS A 40 -9.98 4.51 0.45
CA HIS A 40 -11.42 4.57 0.65
C HIS A 40 -12.08 3.23 0.33
N PRO A 41 -12.83 2.63 1.27
CA PRO A 41 -13.54 1.37 1.02
C PRO A 41 -14.67 1.54 -0.01
N GLU A 42 -15.30 2.72 -0.04
CA GLU A 42 -16.35 3.03 -0.99
C GLU A 42 -15.78 3.28 -2.39
N ALA A 43 -16.25 2.51 -3.37
CA ALA A 43 -15.74 2.57 -4.73
C ALA A 43 -15.79 3.97 -5.36
N HIS A 44 -16.85 4.74 -5.08
CA HIS A 44 -17.03 6.10 -5.63
C HIS A 44 -16.10 7.15 -5.01
N LEU A 45 -15.42 6.84 -3.88
CA LEU A 45 -14.46 7.72 -3.22
C LEU A 45 -13.01 7.32 -3.46
N ARG A 46 -12.73 6.22 -4.16
CA ARG A 46 -11.35 5.72 -4.37
C ARG A 46 -10.47 6.71 -5.12
N GLU A 47 -11.04 7.53 -5.99
CA GLU A 47 -10.29 8.60 -6.65
C GLU A 47 -9.64 9.57 -5.65
N GLU A 48 -10.24 9.80 -4.49
CA GLU A 48 -9.65 10.63 -3.43
C GLU A 48 -8.40 9.97 -2.83
N SER A 49 -8.38 8.63 -2.76
CA SER A 49 -7.20 7.87 -2.35
C SER A 49 -6.03 8.07 -3.32
N TRP A 50 -6.30 8.05 -4.61
CA TRP A 50 -5.27 8.26 -5.65
C TRP A 50 -4.79 9.70 -5.70
N LYS A 51 -5.67 10.67 -5.49
CA LYS A 51 -5.29 12.08 -5.33
C LYS A 51 -4.38 12.29 -4.12
N LEU A 52 -4.68 11.64 -3.01
CA LEU A 52 -3.82 11.70 -1.81
C LEU A 52 -2.42 11.16 -2.10
N LEU A 53 -2.30 9.98 -2.74
CA LEU A 53 -0.99 9.43 -3.12
C LEU A 53 -0.24 10.35 -4.09
N SER A 54 -0.93 10.96 -5.05
CA SER A 54 -0.34 11.93 -5.96
C SER A 54 0.19 13.17 -5.24
N LEU A 55 -0.57 13.71 -4.28
CA LEU A 55 -0.14 14.84 -3.45
C LEU A 55 1.10 14.47 -2.62
N LEU A 56 1.09 13.30 -2.00
CA LEU A 56 2.22 12.79 -1.23
C LEU A 56 3.46 12.62 -2.13
N ASN A 57 3.30 12.08 -3.33
CA ASN A 57 4.39 11.88 -4.28
C ASN A 57 5.11 13.20 -4.65
N ASN A 58 4.36 14.30 -4.75
CA ASN A 58 4.91 15.61 -5.10
C ASN A 58 5.65 16.33 -3.96
N GLN A 59 5.57 15.82 -2.72
CA GLN A 59 6.17 16.51 -1.57
C GLN A 59 7.65 16.23 -1.40
N PHE A 60 8.10 14.99 -1.68
CA PHE A 60 9.47 14.56 -1.45
C PHE A 60 9.95 13.62 -2.57
N ASN A 61 11.18 13.80 -2.99
CA ASN A 61 11.87 12.91 -3.91
C ASN A 61 12.95 12.11 -3.15
N ILE A 62 12.51 11.20 -2.30
CA ILE A 62 13.37 10.32 -1.50
C ILE A 62 12.84 8.88 -1.58
N PRO A 63 13.68 7.85 -1.29
CA PRO A 63 13.24 6.46 -1.28
C PRO A 63 11.99 6.28 -0.46
N TRP A 64 10.97 5.61 -1.03
CA TRP A 64 9.62 5.57 -0.45
C TRP A 64 9.09 4.15 -0.31
N PHE A 65 8.64 3.82 0.89
CA PHE A 65 7.90 2.60 1.21
C PHE A 65 6.49 2.95 1.69
N CYS A 66 5.49 2.33 1.10
CA CYS A 66 4.08 2.56 1.41
C CYS A 66 3.38 1.22 1.62
N CYS A 67 2.69 1.05 2.74
CA CYS A 67 1.93 -0.17 2.97
C CYS A 67 0.60 0.09 3.68
N GLY A 68 -0.34 -0.82 3.50
CA GLY A 68 -1.64 -0.79 4.13
C GLY A 68 -2.73 -1.40 3.27
N ASP A 69 -3.97 -1.09 3.62
CA ASP A 69 -5.16 -1.50 2.89
C ASP A 69 -5.50 -0.45 1.82
N PHE A 70 -5.31 -0.81 0.56
CA PHE A 70 -5.60 0.08 -0.57
C PHE A 70 -7.06 0.03 -1.00
N ASN A 71 -7.85 -0.92 -0.47
CA ASN A 71 -9.25 -1.13 -0.81
C ASN A 71 -9.52 -1.33 -2.32
N GLU A 72 -8.50 -1.67 -3.10
CA GLU A 72 -8.59 -1.97 -4.53
C GLU A 72 -7.61 -3.07 -4.92
N ILE A 73 -7.97 -3.85 -5.94
CA ILE A 73 -7.09 -4.83 -6.56
C ILE A 73 -6.40 -4.22 -7.79
N LEU A 74 -5.23 -4.77 -8.15
CA LEU A 74 -4.51 -4.37 -9.36
C LEU A 74 -4.96 -5.16 -10.58
N PHE A 75 -5.29 -6.44 -10.40
CA PHE A 75 -5.62 -7.37 -11.46
C PHE A 75 -6.75 -8.32 -11.05
N MET A 76 -7.51 -8.78 -12.01
CA MET A 76 -8.66 -9.68 -11.77
C MET A 76 -8.31 -11.01 -11.11
N ASN A 77 -7.06 -11.48 -11.21
CA ASN A 77 -6.59 -12.70 -10.52
C ASN A 77 -6.37 -12.51 -9.01
N GLU A 78 -6.49 -11.29 -8.50
CA GLU A 78 -6.40 -10.98 -7.08
C GLU A 78 -7.76 -11.05 -6.37
N LYS A 79 -8.75 -11.60 -7.04
CA LYS A 79 -10.08 -11.91 -6.48
C LYS A 79 -10.46 -13.36 -6.63
N ALA A 80 -11.25 -13.86 -5.69
CA ALA A 80 -12.05 -15.08 -5.82
C ALA A 80 -13.52 -14.76 -5.52
N GLY A 81 -14.41 -15.51 -6.14
CA GLY A 81 -15.85 -15.31 -6.04
C GLY A 81 -16.44 -14.52 -7.20
N ASP A 82 -17.77 -14.57 -7.29
CA ASP A 82 -18.53 -13.98 -8.42
C ASP A 82 -18.94 -12.54 -8.09
N VAL A 83 -17.99 -11.62 -8.19
CA VAL A 83 -18.22 -10.18 -8.06
C VAL A 83 -17.70 -9.45 -9.29
N LEU A 84 -18.52 -8.53 -9.82
CA LEU A 84 -18.10 -7.63 -10.89
C LEU A 84 -17.32 -6.47 -10.29
N LEU A 85 -16.07 -6.32 -10.71
CA LEU A 85 -15.21 -5.21 -10.33
C LEU A 85 -14.92 -4.34 -11.55
N SER A 86 -14.80 -3.03 -11.31
CA SER A 86 -14.59 -2.06 -12.37
C SER A 86 -13.16 -2.12 -12.91
N GLN A 87 -13.02 -2.40 -14.21
CA GLN A 87 -11.73 -2.35 -14.90
C GLN A 87 -11.09 -0.96 -14.78
N SER A 88 -11.90 0.11 -14.90
CA SER A 88 -11.40 1.49 -14.82
C SER A 88 -10.83 1.83 -13.43
N GLN A 89 -11.37 1.27 -12.35
CA GLN A 89 -10.82 1.47 -11.01
C GLN A 89 -9.47 0.78 -10.83
N MET A 90 -9.33 -0.45 -11.34
CA MET A 90 -8.02 -1.13 -11.37
C MET A 90 -7.01 -0.36 -12.23
N ASP A 91 -7.45 0.19 -13.37
CA ASP A 91 -6.60 1.02 -14.23
C ASP A 91 -6.12 2.28 -13.51
N SER A 92 -7.01 2.98 -12.78
CA SER A 92 -6.66 4.14 -11.97
C SER A 92 -5.63 3.79 -10.89
N PHE A 93 -5.78 2.65 -10.22
CA PHE A 93 -4.79 2.20 -9.23
C PHE A 93 -3.44 1.89 -9.88
N ARG A 94 -3.41 1.21 -11.02
CA ARG A 94 -2.15 0.98 -11.75
C ARG A 94 -1.49 2.28 -12.22
N GLN A 95 -2.28 3.26 -12.65
CA GLN A 95 -1.77 4.58 -13.05
C GLN A 95 -1.10 5.31 -11.91
N ILE A 96 -1.69 5.33 -10.71
CA ILE A 96 -1.07 6.00 -9.55
C ILE A 96 0.18 5.25 -9.08
N MET A 97 0.21 3.92 -9.13
CA MET A 97 1.42 3.16 -8.85
C MET A 97 2.56 3.55 -9.78
N ASN A 98 2.28 3.65 -11.09
CA ASN A 98 3.27 4.08 -12.08
C ASN A 98 3.74 5.53 -11.83
N LEU A 99 2.81 6.43 -11.52
CA LEU A 99 3.14 7.83 -11.22
C LEU A 99 4.09 7.95 -10.01
N CYS A 100 3.84 7.18 -8.96
CA CYS A 100 4.67 7.16 -7.75
C CYS A 100 5.95 6.33 -7.89
N GLY A 101 6.14 5.62 -9.01
CA GLY A 101 7.27 4.72 -9.20
C GLY A 101 7.23 3.49 -8.27
N PHE A 102 6.07 3.12 -7.78
CA PHE A 102 5.88 1.99 -6.89
C PHE A 102 5.97 0.64 -7.60
N LYS A 103 6.63 -0.29 -6.94
CA LYS A 103 6.61 -1.72 -7.24
C LYS A 103 5.93 -2.46 -6.11
N ASP A 104 5.02 -3.37 -6.44
CA ASP A 104 4.44 -4.30 -5.46
C ASP A 104 5.52 -5.31 -5.03
N LEU A 105 5.72 -5.46 -3.73
CA LEU A 105 6.74 -6.36 -3.17
C LEU A 105 6.31 -7.83 -3.20
N GLY A 106 5.09 -8.11 -3.65
CA GLY A 106 4.54 -9.46 -3.57
C GLY A 106 4.26 -9.87 -2.12
N TYR A 107 4.08 -11.15 -1.89
CA TYR A 107 3.78 -11.71 -0.57
C TYR A 107 4.12 -13.19 -0.48
N CYS A 108 4.18 -13.67 0.77
CA CYS A 108 4.17 -15.08 1.13
C CYS A 108 2.95 -15.32 2.03
N GLY A 109 2.29 -16.48 1.89
CA GLY A 109 1.11 -16.82 2.68
C GLY A 109 -0.18 -16.84 1.84
N PRO A 110 -1.36 -16.61 2.45
CA PRO A 110 -2.64 -16.64 1.76
C PRO A 110 -2.73 -15.62 0.63
N ASP A 111 -3.42 -15.99 -0.46
CA ASP A 111 -3.57 -15.13 -1.65
C ASP A 111 -4.44 -13.88 -1.38
N TYR A 112 -5.35 -13.97 -0.43
CA TYR A 112 -6.32 -12.91 -0.14
C TYR A 112 -6.16 -12.40 1.28
N THR A 113 -6.32 -11.08 1.45
CA THR A 113 -6.21 -10.40 2.74
C THR A 113 -7.56 -10.00 3.32
N TRP A 114 -8.63 -10.10 2.51
CA TRP A 114 -9.99 -9.77 2.91
C TRP A 114 -11.00 -10.77 2.35
N CYS A 115 -12.07 -11.04 3.11
CA CYS A 115 -13.24 -11.74 2.61
C CYS A 115 -14.53 -11.19 3.24
N ASN A 116 -15.66 -11.40 2.55
CA ASN A 116 -16.97 -10.93 3.01
C ASN A 116 -17.62 -11.83 4.06
N MET A 117 -16.90 -12.82 4.59
CA MET A 117 -17.35 -13.78 5.61
C MET A 117 -18.59 -14.59 5.24
N GLN A 118 -18.98 -14.63 3.96
CA GLN A 118 -20.06 -15.49 3.47
C GLN A 118 -19.53 -16.87 3.08
N GLU A 119 -20.44 -17.86 3.04
CA GLU A 119 -20.11 -19.23 2.68
C GLU A 119 -20.55 -19.58 1.24
N GLY A 120 -19.95 -20.64 0.71
CA GLY A 120 -20.32 -21.19 -0.60
C GLY A 120 -20.09 -20.24 -1.76
N CYS A 121 -21.03 -20.21 -2.71
CA CYS A 121 -20.93 -19.42 -3.93
C CYS A 121 -20.98 -17.88 -3.72
N ASN A 122 -21.45 -17.45 -2.54
CA ASN A 122 -21.51 -16.02 -2.19
C ASN A 122 -20.22 -15.50 -1.55
N ARG A 123 -19.23 -16.36 -1.32
CA ARG A 123 -17.95 -15.95 -0.75
C ARG A 123 -17.15 -15.14 -1.77
N ILE A 124 -16.74 -13.95 -1.35
CA ILE A 124 -15.84 -13.07 -2.10
C ILE A 124 -14.57 -12.89 -1.28
N SER A 125 -13.43 -13.05 -1.90
CA SER A 125 -12.12 -12.82 -1.27
C SER A 125 -11.28 -11.93 -2.20
N LEU A 126 -10.57 -10.98 -1.62
CA LEU A 126 -9.79 -9.95 -2.32
C LEU A 126 -8.42 -9.77 -1.68
N ARG A 127 -7.42 -9.44 -2.48
CA ARG A 127 -6.12 -8.96 -2.00
C ARG A 127 -6.13 -7.43 -1.97
N LEU A 128 -6.39 -6.84 -0.81
CA LEU A 128 -6.50 -5.39 -0.62
C LEU A 128 -5.28 -4.78 0.07
N ASP A 129 -4.63 -5.55 0.96
CA ASP A 129 -3.42 -5.13 1.66
C ASP A 129 -2.18 -5.35 0.80
N ARG A 130 -1.29 -4.35 0.79
CA ARG A 130 -0.07 -4.36 0.00
C ARG A 130 1.08 -3.65 0.68
N ALA A 131 2.28 -4.04 0.30
CA ALA A 131 3.50 -3.29 0.54
C ALA A 131 4.11 -2.90 -0.81
N LEU A 132 4.31 -1.61 -0.99
CA LEU A 132 4.80 -0.98 -2.20
C LEU A 132 6.09 -0.22 -1.90
N ALA A 133 7.04 -0.22 -2.82
CA ALA A 133 8.26 0.57 -2.67
C ALA A 133 8.77 1.11 -4.00
N THR A 134 9.48 2.23 -3.94
CA THR A 134 10.24 2.75 -5.07
C THR A 134 11.54 1.95 -5.29
N SER A 135 12.09 2.02 -6.49
CA SER A 135 13.34 1.32 -6.83
C SER A 135 14.49 1.69 -5.92
N GLU A 136 14.61 2.96 -5.57
CA GLU A 136 15.67 3.49 -4.70
C GLU A 136 15.58 2.90 -3.28
N TRP A 137 14.36 2.70 -2.77
CA TRP A 137 14.16 2.02 -1.49
C TRP A 137 14.61 0.55 -1.57
N LEU A 138 14.28 -0.15 -2.66
CA LEU A 138 14.66 -1.54 -2.90
C LEU A 138 16.17 -1.72 -3.15
N GLU A 139 16.85 -0.70 -3.64
CA GLU A 139 18.31 -0.73 -3.75
C GLU A 139 19.00 -0.74 -2.39
N TYR A 140 18.41 -0.06 -1.41
CA TYR A 140 18.92 -0.01 -0.05
C TYR A 140 18.48 -1.22 0.79
N PHE A 141 17.19 -1.52 0.81
CA PHE A 141 16.63 -2.67 1.54
C PHE A 141 16.54 -3.89 0.62
N LYS A 142 17.56 -4.74 0.68
CA LYS A 142 17.64 -5.96 -0.14
C LYS A 142 16.69 -7.04 0.39
N ASP A 143 16.00 -7.73 -0.51
CA ASP A 143 15.16 -8.90 -0.24
C ASP A 143 14.08 -8.67 0.85
N PRO A 144 13.25 -7.61 0.74
CA PRO A 144 12.16 -7.41 1.68
C PRO A 144 11.12 -8.53 1.52
N ARG A 145 10.53 -8.97 2.64
CA ARG A 145 9.53 -10.04 2.65
C ARG A 145 8.24 -9.55 3.27
N VAL A 146 7.14 -9.74 2.56
CA VAL A 146 5.79 -9.46 3.02
C VAL A 146 5.10 -10.78 3.33
N HIS A 147 4.52 -10.90 4.50
CA HIS A 147 3.76 -12.07 4.90
C HIS A 147 2.30 -11.69 5.14
N HIS A 148 1.40 -12.32 4.39
CA HIS A 148 -0.01 -12.28 4.73
C HIS A 148 -0.22 -13.23 5.91
N LEU A 149 -0.78 -12.72 6.99
CA LEU A 149 -1.12 -13.52 8.16
C LEU A 149 -2.51 -14.15 7.97
N VAL A 150 -2.70 -15.32 8.57
CA VAL A 150 -4.01 -15.96 8.65
C VAL A 150 -4.65 -15.43 9.93
N ASP A 151 -5.86 -14.87 9.82
CA ASP A 151 -6.70 -14.51 10.96
C ASP A 151 -7.39 -15.76 11.53
#